data_20291cc1edcf1b6f6afc70f5159666d8
#
_entry.id   20291cc1edcf1b6f6afc70f5159666d8
#
_cell.length_a   1.000
_cell.length_b   1.000
_cell.length_c   1.000
_cell.angle_alpha   90.00
_cell.angle_beta   90.00
_cell.angle_gamma   90.00
#
_symmetry.space_group_name_H-M   'P 1'
#
loop_
_entity.id
_entity.type
_entity.pdbx_description
1 polymer ?
#
loop_
_entity_poly.entity_id
_entity_poly.type
_entity_poly.pdbx_seq_one_letter_code
_entity_poly.pdbx_strand_id
1 'polypeptide(L)'
;MNEQEYMKMLYIIDDYYEGDPIIIQWSNGLKVKCKSTSGIFENDAEPEDDDYVGEYSIGVSEVEVLKKGNDNSVKIIDNSIEICIWNIPEKITKEDGTVLWEREE
;
A
#
# COMPACT_ATOMS: atom_id res chain seq x y z
N MET A 1 1.06 -1.25 14.99
CA MET A 1 2.20 -0.90 14.10
C MET A 1 2.70 0.47 14.48
N ASN A 2 4.01 0.65 14.58
CA ASN A 2 4.59 1.95 14.88
C ASN A 2 4.99 2.70 13.61
N GLU A 3 5.35 3.96 13.78
CA GLU A 3 5.70 4.84 12.66
C GLU A 3 6.90 4.34 11.86
N GLN A 4 7.89 3.75 12.53
CA GLN A 4 9.08 3.23 11.86
C GLN A 4 8.74 2.08 10.92
N GLU A 5 7.88 1.16 11.35
CA GLU A 5 7.44 0.04 10.51
C GLU A 5 6.60 0.53 9.33
N TYR A 6 5.75 1.52 9.56
CA TYR A 6 4.96 2.13 8.50
C TYR A 6 5.86 2.77 7.43
N MET A 7 6.86 3.55 7.85
CA MET A 7 7.80 4.19 6.91
C MET A 7 8.64 3.15 6.18
N LYS A 8 9.06 2.08 6.85
CA LYS A 8 9.79 0.99 6.21
C LYS A 8 8.97 0.36 5.09
N MET A 9 7.67 0.15 5.32
CA MET A 9 6.76 -0.36 4.31
C MET A 9 6.70 0.57 3.10
N LEU A 10 6.56 1.88 3.32
CA LEU A 10 6.51 2.85 2.23
C LEU A 10 7.80 2.84 1.41
N TYR A 11 8.95 2.78 2.06
CA TYR A 11 10.24 2.73 1.36
C TYR A 11 10.40 1.44 0.55
N ILE A 12 9.90 0.32 1.06
CA ILE A 12 9.95 -0.95 0.32
C ILE A 12 9.12 -0.84 -0.96
N ILE A 13 7.92 -0.29 -0.88
CA ILE A 13 7.07 -0.09 -2.06
C ILE A 13 7.76 0.85 -3.05
N ASP A 14 8.31 1.95 -2.56
CA ASP A 14 8.96 2.95 -3.40
C ASP A 14 10.16 2.39 -4.17
N ASP A 15 10.93 1.51 -3.52
CA ASP A 15 12.14 0.93 -4.13
C ASP A 15 11.84 -0.01 -5.30
N TYR A 16 10.62 -0.54 -5.40
CA TYR A 16 10.27 -1.53 -6.41
C TYR A 16 9.40 -0.99 -7.54
N TYR A 17 9.28 0.34 -7.68
CA TYR A 17 8.40 0.93 -8.69
C TYR A 17 8.97 0.89 -10.12
N GLU A 18 10.26 0.65 -10.31
CA GLU A 18 10.91 0.80 -11.61
C GLU A 18 10.82 -0.44 -12.51
N GLY A 19 9.65 -1.01 -12.62
CA GLY A 19 9.39 -2.04 -13.61
C GLY A 19 9.18 -3.43 -13.09
N ASP A 20 9.55 -3.70 -11.85
CA ASP A 20 9.29 -5.01 -11.24
C ASP A 20 7.94 -4.95 -10.52
N PRO A 21 6.96 -5.76 -10.94
CA PRO A 21 5.67 -5.74 -10.26
C PRO A 21 5.79 -6.32 -8.86
N ILE A 22 4.98 -5.76 -7.96
CA ILE A 22 4.86 -6.28 -6.60
C ILE A 22 3.42 -6.72 -6.34
N ILE A 23 3.27 -7.62 -5.38
CA ILE A 23 1.97 -8.12 -4.96
C ILE A 23 1.71 -7.61 -3.55
N ILE A 24 0.58 -6.95 -3.35
CA ILE A 24 0.18 -6.39 -2.06
C ILE A 24 -1.08 -7.10 -1.61
N GLN A 25 -1.06 -7.58 -0.37
CA GLN A 25 -2.18 -8.30 0.22
C GLN A 25 -2.62 -7.61 1.50
N TRP A 26 -3.95 -7.47 1.67
CA TRP A 26 -4.56 -6.90 2.87
C TRP A 26 -5.23 -8.01 3.69
N SER A 27 -5.46 -7.72 4.96
CA SER A 27 -6.06 -8.69 5.89
C SER A 27 -7.50 -9.05 5.54
N ASN A 28 -8.20 -8.21 4.76
CA ASN A 28 -9.55 -8.51 4.28
C ASN A 28 -9.56 -9.49 3.11
N GLY A 29 -8.41 -10.00 2.69
CA GLY A 29 -8.28 -10.93 1.58
C GLY A 29 -7.98 -10.30 0.23
N LEU A 30 -8.07 -8.98 0.11
CA LEU A 30 -7.74 -8.31 -1.15
C LEU A 30 -6.26 -8.53 -1.49
N LYS A 31 -6.00 -8.91 -2.74
CA LYS A 31 -4.66 -9.15 -3.23
C LYS A 31 -4.55 -8.54 -4.62
N VAL A 32 -3.58 -7.67 -4.81
CA VAL A 32 -3.40 -6.97 -6.07
C VAL A 32 -1.95 -7.07 -6.54
N LYS A 33 -1.77 -6.94 -7.84
CA LYS A 33 -0.48 -6.80 -8.48
C LYS A 33 -0.40 -5.38 -9.02
N CYS A 34 0.67 -4.66 -8.75
CA CYS A 34 0.86 -3.32 -9.27
C CYS A 34 2.26 -3.15 -9.83
N LYS A 35 2.39 -2.26 -10.82
CA LYS A 35 3.63 -2.11 -11.59
C LYS A 35 4.29 -0.76 -11.41
N SER A 36 3.61 0.21 -10.84
CA SER A 36 4.21 1.52 -10.63
C SER A 36 3.67 2.20 -9.39
N THR A 37 4.36 3.23 -8.96
CA THR A 37 4.03 3.99 -7.76
C THR A 37 4.24 5.48 -8.03
N SER A 38 3.50 6.32 -7.30
CA SER A 38 3.68 7.77 -7.34
C SER A 38 4.88 8.24 -6.54
N GLY A 39 5.52 7.35 -5.77
CA GLY A 39 6.51 7.74 -4.78
C GLY A 39 5.85 8.18 -3.48
N ILE A 40 6.66 8.30 -2.44
CA ILE A 40 6.19 8.72 -1.12
C ILE A 40 5.92 10.22 -1.17
N PHE A 41 4.76 10.65 -0.66
CA PHE A 41 4.44 12.06 -0.58
C PHE A 41 3.96 12.44 0.82
N GLU A 42 4.16 13.71 1.16
CA GLU A 42 3.78 14.27 2.45
C GLU A 42 2.38 14.87 2.34
N ASN A 43 1.56 14.60 3.34
CA ASN A 43 0.19 15.09 3.39
C ASN A 43 0.12 16.36 4.23
N ASP A 44 -0.68 17.33 3.80
CA ASP A 44 -0.80 18.63 4.47
C ASP A 44 -1.86 18.65 5.58
N ALA A 45 -2.72 17.63 5.64
CA ALA A 45 -3.77 17.59 6.65
C ALA A 45 -3.19 17.39 8.07
N GLU A 46 -3.84 18.01 9.04
CA GLU A 46 -3.45 17.88 10.44
C GLU A 46 -4.22 16.70 11.09
N PRO A 47 -3.69 16.11 12.20
CA PRO A 47 -4.36 14.95 12.82
C PRO A 47 -5.81 15.17 13.21
N GLU A 48 -6.24 16.40 13.46
CA GLU A 48 -7.63 16.73 13.81
C GLU A 48 -8.54 16.90 12.59
N ASP A 49 -8.01 16.90 11.39
CA ASP A 49 -8.81 17.07 10.17
C ASP A 49 -9.50 15.77 9.78
N ASP A 50 -10.71 15.87 9.25
CA ASP A 50 -11.50 14.69 8.84
C ASP A 50 -10.85 13.91 7.70
N ASP A 51 -10.07 14.58 6.86
CA ASP A 51 -9.38 13.96 5.72
C ASP A 51 -7.96 13.51 6.03
N TYR A 52 -7.56 13.50 7.30
CA TYR A 52 -6.22 13.09 7.70
C TYR A 52 -5.98 11.61 7.39
N VAL A 53 -4.93 11.33 6.63
CA VAL A 53 -4.56 9.97 6.21
C VAL A 53 -3.13 9.62 6.65
N GLY A 54 -2.59 10.34 7.62
CA GLY A 54 -1.23 10.19 8.09
C GLY A 54 -0.33 11.28 7.52
N GLU A 55 0.89 11.35 8.02
CA GLU A 55 1.85 12.35 7.58
C GLU A 55 2.41 12.03 6.19
N TYR A 56 2.56 10.75 5.89
CA TYR A 56 3.08 10.27 4.60
C TYR A 56 2.19 9.18 4.05
N SER A 57 2.11 9.10 2.72
CA SER A 57 1.39 8.02 2.03
C SER A 57 2.08 7.74 0.70
N ILE A 58 1.63 6.67 0.01
CA ILE A 58 2.16 6.30 -1.30
C ILE A 58 1.02 5.79 -2.16
N GLY A 59 1.03 6.17 -3.44
CA GLY A 59 0.08 5.65 -4.41
C GLY A 59 0.71 4.55 -5.23
N VAL A 60 -0.02 3.47 -5.45
CA VAL A 60 0.38 2.42 -6.39
C VAL A 60 -0.59 2.42 -7.54
N SER A 61 -0.10 2.17 -8.75
CA SER A 61 -0.91 2.24 -9.96
C SER A 61 -0.68 1.03 -10.86
N GLU A 62 -1.40 0.99 -11.99
CA GLU A 62 -1.45 -0.18 -12.86
C GLU A 62 -1.83 -1.42 -12.04
N VAL A 63 -2.88 -1.27 -11.24
CA VAL A 63 -3.34 -2.29 -10.30
C VAL A 63 -4.18 -3.34 -11.03
N GLU A 64 -3.84 -4.61 -10.80
CA GLU A 64 -4.62 -5.75 -11.25
C GLU A 64 -5.09 -6.52 -10.02
N VAL A 65 -6.39 -6.70 -9.88
CA VAL A 65 -6.94 -7.44 -8.74
C VAL A 65 -6.76 -8.93 -8.98
N LEU A 66 -5.99 -9.60 -8.13
CA LEU A 66 -5.77 -11.03 -8.18
C LEU A 66 -6.80 -11.78 -7.33
N LYS A 67 -7.25 -11.17 -6.24
CA LYS A 67 -8.27 -11.73 -5.35
C LYS A 67 -9.02 -10.58 -4.71
N LYS A 68 -10.35 -10.65 -4.73
CA LYS A 68 -11.19 -9.62 -4.12
C LYS A 68 -11.18 -9.74 -2.60
N GLY A 69 -11.29 -8.58 -1.94
CA GLY A 69 -11.44 -8.55 -0.49
C GLY A 69 -12.88 -8.80 -0.04
N ASN A 70 -13.04 -9.02 1.26
CA ASN A 70 -14.34 -9.27 1.90
C ASN A 70 -15.18 -8.01 2.06
N ASP A 71 -14.55 -6.84 1.98
CA ASP A 71 -15.20 -5.56 2.20
C ASP A 71 -14.57 -4.50 1.30
N ASN A 72 -15.03 -3.26 1.43
CA ASN A 72 -14.60 -2.14 0.60
C ASN A 72 -13.68 -1.17 1.35
N SER A 73 -12.94 -1.66 2.35
CA SER A 73 -12.04 -0.82 3.14
C SER A 73 -10.85 -0.29 2.34
N VAL A 74 -10.47 -0.98 1.27
CA VAL A 74 -9.41 -0.53 0.36
C VAL A 74 -10.07 -0.12 -0.96
N LYS A 75 -9.93 1.14 -1.32
CA LYS A 75 -10.57 1.68 -2.53
C LYS A 75 -9.61 1.69 -3.70
N ILE A 76 -10.09 1.21 -4.84
CA ILE A 76 -9.35 1.24 -6.10
C ILE A 76 -10.03 2.27 -7.00
N ILE A 77 -9.30 3.32 -7.36
CA ILE A 77 -9.82 4.41 -8.19
C ILE A 77 -8.87 4.56 -9.37
N ASP A 78 -9.41 4.46 -10.60
CA ASP A 78 -8.63 4.57 -11.83
C ASP A 78 -7.42 3.63 -11.86
N ASN A 79 -7.63 2.38 -11.42
CA ASN A 79 -6.59 1.35 -11.32
C ASN A 79 -5.44 1.74 -10.40
N SER A 80 -5.72 2.56 -9.40
CA SER A 80 -4.73 3.02 -8.42
C SER A 80 -5.27 2.87 -7.00
N ILE A 81 -4.35 2.71 -6.05
CA ILE A 81 -4.68 2.64 -4.63
C ILE A 81 -3.76 3.61 -3.90
N GLU A 82 -4.33 4.44 -3.04
CA GLU A 82 -3.54 5.24 -2.10
C GLU A 82 -3.37 4.44 -0.81
N ILE A 83 -2.13 4.10 -0.47
CA ILE A 83 -1.82 3.40 0.78
C ILE A 83 -1.50 4.43 1.84
N CYS A 84 -2.24 4.38 2.94
CA CYS A 84 -2.15 5.34 4.04
C CYS A 84 -2.35 4.62 5.37
N ILE A 85 -2.46 5.38 6.46
CA ILE A 85 -2.61 4.78 7.80
C ILE A 85 -3.92 4.01 7.99
N TRP A 86 -4.93 4.24 7.13
CA TRP A 86 -6.26 3.61 7.25
C TRP A 86 -6.39 2.31 6.47
N ASN A 87 -5.43 1.97 5.60
CA ASN A 87 -5.48 0.75 4.79
C ASN A 87 -4.11 0.09 4.67
N ILE A 88 -3.43 -0.07 5.79
CA ILE A 88 -2.10 -0.67 5.82
C ILE A 88 -2.18 -2.13 5.36
N PRO A 89 -1.36 -2.54 4.38
CA PRO A 89 -1.33 -3.92 3.93
C PRO A 89 -0.86 -4.89 5.00
N GLU A 90 -1.15 -6.17 4.79
CA GLU A 90 -0.66 -7.24 5.63
C GLU A 90 0.69 -7.75 5.14
N LYS A 91 0.90 -7.78 3.82
CA LYS A 91 2.05 -8.43 3.23
C LYS A 91 2.37 -7.87 1.85
N ILE A 92 3.64 -7.73 1.54
CA ILE A 92 4.11 -7.30 0.22
C ILE A 92 5.12 -8.34 -0.26
N THR A 93 4.93 -8.85 -1.48
CA THR A 93 5.83 -9.85 -2.06
C THR A 93 6.21 -9.48 -3.48
N LYS A 94 7.24 -10.14 -4.00
CA LYS A 94 7.51 -10.17 -5.44
C LYS A 94 6.54 -11.13 -6.11
N GLU A 95 6.51 -11.12 -7.45
CA GLU A 95 5.68 -12.06 -8.23
C GLU A 95 6.02 -13.53 -7.93
N ASP A 96 7.28 -13.82 -7.63
CA ASP A 96 7.74 -15.19 -7.34
C ASP A 96 7.41 -15.66 -5.92
N GLY A 97 6.77 -14.81 -5.12
CA GLY A 97 6.40 -15.14 -3.74
C GLY A 97 7.39 -14.72 -2.69
N THR A 98 8.54 -14.17 -3.09
CA THR A 98 9.53 -13.67 -2.12
C THR A 98 8.93 -12.55 -1.28
N VAL A 99 8.94 -12.70 0.05
CA VAL A 99 8.38 -11.71 0.96
C VAL A 99 9.32 -10.51 1.08
N LEU A 100 8.81 -9.33 0.75
CA LEU A 100 9.54 -8.08 0.88
C LEU A 100 9.24 -7.41 2.23
N TRP A 101 8.01 -7.54 2.68
CA TRP A 101 7.58 -6.96 3.94
C TRP A 101 6.33 -7.69 4.43
N GLU A 102 6.22 -7.83 5.73
CA GLU A 102 5.05 -8.44 6.37
C GLU A 102 4.79 -7.70 7.67
N ARG A 103 3.51 -7.38 7.92
CA ARG A 103 3.14 -6.66 9.13
C ARG A 103 3.27 -7.57 10.34
N GLU A 104 3.97 -7.09 11.35
CA GLU A 104 4.09 -7.79 12.63
C GLU A 104 2.92 -7.39 13.54
N GLU A 105 2.34 -8.38 14.21
CA GLU A 105 1.26 -8.14 15.17
C GLU A 105 1.57 -8.81 16.50
#